data_d0aceffec20f1bdefb1cd868b7363945
#
_entry.id   d0aceffec20f1bdefb1cd868b7363945
#
_cell.length_a   1.000
_cell.length_b   1.000
_cell.length_c   1.000
_cell.angle_alpha   90.00
_cell.angle_beta   90.00
_cell.angle_gamma   90.00
#
_symmetry.space_group_name_H-M   'P 1'
#
loop_
_entity.id
_entity.type
_entity.pdbx_description
1 polymer ?
#
loop_
_entity_poly.entity_id
_entity_poly.type
_entity_poly.pdbx_seq_one_letter_code
_entity_poly.pdbx_strand_id
1 'polypeptide(L)'
;MEFALQQQLLEQEFSVTSDKQVEASKSASGKAVPTDLAQGNKPAPTVGQPFVDNPRLTCRHVNVFYGDKHAIREVSLDIARNQVIAMIGPSGCGKSTFIRCLNRMNDTIEGCRVTGEIVLDGQDIYA
;
A
#
# COMPACT_ATOMS: atom_id res chain seq x y z
N MET A 1 -10.18 -6.52 -1.44
CA MET A 1 -9.86 -5.99 -0.11
C MET A 1 -8.72 -5.00 -0.27
N GLU A 2 -9.00 -3.76 -0.04
CA GLU A 2 -8.03 -2.67 -0.16
C GLU A 2 -7.30 -2.47 1.15
N PHE A 3 -6.01 -2.17 1.11
CA PHE A 3 -5.26 -1.77 2.28
C PHE A 3 -4.72 -0.36 2.09
N ALA A 4 -4.75 0.42 3.14
CA ALA A 4 -4.25 1.79 3.13
C ALA A 4 -2.73 1.79 3.30
N LEU A 5 -2.06 2.53 2.45
CA LEU A 5 -0.64 2.81 2.53
C LEU A 5 -0.46 4.22 3.04
N GLN A 6 0.31 4.35 4.09
CA GLN A 6 0.69 5.66 4.60
C GLN A 6 2.20 5.83 4.44
N GLN A 7 2.57 6.85 3.74
CA GLN A 7 3.96 7.28 3.64
C GLN A 7 4.33 8.21 4.80
N GLN A 8 5.54 8.12 5.27
CA GLN A 8 6.14 9.03 6.26
C GLN A 8 5.47 9.06 7.63
N LEU A 9 4.99 7.94 8.06
CA LEU A 9 4.20 7.91 9.25
C LEU A 9 4.93 8.18 10.53
N LEU A 10 6.13 7.66 10.66
CA LEU A 10 6.86 7.77 11.91
C LEU A 10 7.31 9.20 12.22
N GLU A 11 7.66 9.97 11.21
CA GLU A 11 8.06 11.36 11.44
C GLU A 11 6.87 12.29 11.61
N GLN A 12 5.78 12.05 10.90
CA GLN A 12 4.58 12.90 11.01
C GLN A 12 3.73 12.59 12.22
N GLU A 13 3.58 11.34 12.61
CA GLU A 13 2.87 10.99 13.83
C GLU A 13 3.63 11.38 15.08
N PHE A 14 4.96 11.34 15.06
CA PHE A 14 5.78 11.80 16.17
C PHE A 14 5.84 13.32 16.30
N SER A 15 5.73 14.05 15.20
CA SER A 15 5.70 15.52 15.22
C SER A 15 4.32 16.10 15.53
N VAL A 16 3.29 15.27 15.49
CA VAL A 16 1.92 15.66 15.66
C VAL A 16 1.36 15.21 16.99
N THR A 17 1.93 15.72 18.02
CA THR A 17 1.26 15.88 19.31
C THR A 17 0.50 17.20 19.41
N SER A 18 0.19 17.84 18.28
CA SER A 18 -0.63 19.04 18.31
C SER A 18 -2.10 18.67 18.23
N ASP A 19 -2.88 19.16 19.17
CA ASP A 19 -4.34 18.99 19.27
C ASP A 19 -5.12 19.23 17.97
N LYS A 20 -4.55 19.93 17.02
CA LYS A 20 -5.16 20.24 15.72
C LYS A 20 -5.32 19.03 14.80
N GLN A 21 -4.47 18.03 14.89
CA GLN A 21 -4.62 16.85 14.03
C GLN A 21 -5.54 15.79 14.64
N VAL A 22 -5.66 15.78 15.95
CA VAL A 22 -6.68 14.97 16.61
C VAL A 22 -8.07 15.48 16.26
N GLU A 23 -8.24 16.80 16.11
CA GLU A 23 -9.51 17.37 15.65
C GLU A 23 -9.80 17.07 14.17
N ALA A 24 -8.79 17.09 13.32
CA ALA A 24 -8.95 16.72 11.93
C ALA A 24 -9.34 15.25 11.76
N SER A 25 -8.79 14.36 12.58
CA SER A 25 -9.18 12.97 12.58
C SER A 25 -10.59 12.74 13.12
N LYS A 26 -11.03 13.56 14.09
CA LYS A 26 -12.41 13.54 14.59
C LYS A 26 -13.43 14.06 13.59
N SER A 27 -13.08 15.06 12.81
CA SER A 27 -13.98 15.57 11.76
C SER A 27 -14.11 14.60 10.59
N ALA A 28 -13.08 13.80 10.33
CA ALA A 28 -13.14 12.73 9.32
C ALA A 28 -13.97 11.54 9.77
N SER A 29 -14.06 11.26 11.07
CA SER A 29 -14.88 10.17 11.60
C SER A 29 -16.38 10.48 11.64
N GLY A 30 -16.76 11.74 11.53
CA GLY A 30 -18.16 12.19 11.50
C GLY A 30 -18.78 12.22 10.12
N LYS A 31 -18.02 12.07 9.06
CA LYS A 31 -18.56 11.87 7.72
C LYS A 31 -18.80 10.39 7.51
N ALA A 32 -20.07 10.06 7.35
CA ALA A 32 -20.47 8.73 6.92
C ALA A 32 -19.48 8.21 5.88
N VAL A 33 -18.96 7.02 6.11
CA VAL A 33 -18.22 6.28 5.09
C VAL A 33 -19.08 6.37 3.82
N PRO A 34 -18.58 6.94 2.74
CA PRO A 34 -19.36 7.04 1.54
C PRO A 34 -19.83 5.64 1.19
N THR A 35 -21.13 5.46 1.08
CA THR A 35 -21.78 4.22 0.64
C THR A 35 -21.44 3.89 -0.82
N ASP A 36 -20.49 4.61 -1.39
CA ASP A 36 -19.99 4.45 -2.76
C ASP A 36 -19.18 3.16 -3.01
N LEU A 37 -18.99 2.34 -1.98
CA LEU A 37 -18.53 0.97 -2.19
C LEU A 37 -19.50 0.13 -3.03
N ALA A 38 -20.74 0.62 -3.21
CA ALA A 38 -21.74 -0.03 -4.04
C ALA A 38 -21.77 0.50 -5.50
N GLN A 39 -21.10 1.62 -5.78
CA GLN A 39 -21.04 2.18 -7.12
C GLN A 39 -19.61 2.07 -7.64
N GLY A 40 -19.31 0.94 -8.28
CA GLY A 40 -18.02 0.54 -8.78
C GLY A 40 -17.09 1.66 -9.26
N ASN A 41 -15.83 1.56 -8.87
CA ASN A 41 -14.67 2.12 -9.53
C ASN A 41 -14.16 3.52 -9.15
N LYS A 42 -14.44 4.03 -7.97
CA LYS A 42 -13.59 5.11 -7.49
C LYS A 42 -12.63 4.54 -6.43
N PRO A 43 -11.31 4.50 -6.68
CA PRO A 43 -10.37 4.07 -5.66
C PRO A 43 -10.53 4.97 -4.44
N ALA A 44 -10.56 4.35 -3.25
CA ALA A 44 -10.60 5.10 -2.00
C ALA A 44 -9.44 6.11 -1.97
N PRO A 45 -9.65 7.32 -1.46
CA PRO A 45 -8.57 8.29 -1.38
C PRO A 45 -7.42 7.72 -0.54
N THR A 46 -6.24 7.68 -1.12
CA THR A 46 -5.03 7.25 -0.42
C THR A 46 -4.58 8.32 0.56
N VAL A 47 -4.10 7.91 1.72
CA VAL A 47 -3.44 8.80 2.66
C VAL A 47 -1.94 8.80 2.36
N GLY A 48 -1.36 9.99 2.17
CA GLY A 48 0.04 10.16 1.78
C GLY A 48 0.24 10.28 0.27
N GLN A 49 1.48 10.33 -0.15
CA GLN A 49 1.87 10.42 -1.56
C GLN A 49 2.35 9.06 -2.04
N PRO A 50 1.53 8.34 -2.84
CA PRO A 50 1.91 7.02 -3.31
C PRO A 50 3.01 7.04 -4.38
N PHE A 51 3.27 8.19 -4.98
CA PHE A 51 4.28 8.37 -6.03
C PHE A 51 5.25 9.48 -5.67
N VAL A 52 6.53 9.28 -6.00
CA VAL A 52 7.62 10.22 -5.72
C VAL A 52 8.49 10.43 -6.94
N ASP A 53 9.15 11.59 -7.03
CA ASP A 53 9.96 11.96 -8.20
C ASP A 53 11.26 11.15 -8.34
N ASN A 54 11.81 10.63 -7.24
CA ASN A 54 13.05 9.85 -7.25
C ASN A 54 12.89 8.55 -6.46
N PRO A 55 12.10 7.60 -6.98
CA PRO A 55 11.89 6.34 -6.30
C PRO A 55 13.15 5.47 -6.34
N ARG A 56 13.38 4.73 -5.26
CA ARG A 56 14.31 3.63 -5.25
C ARG A 56 13.64 2.33 -5.70
N LEU A 57 12.38 2.15 -5.27
CA LEU A 57 11.56 1.01 -5.66
C LEU A 57 10.24 1.53 -6.20
N THR A 58 9.83 1.01 -7.35
CA THR A 58 8.53 1.29 -7.95
C THR A 58 7.72 0.03 -8.09
N CYS A 59 6.45 0.11 -7.73
CA CYS A 59 5.49 -0.97 -7.94
C CYS A 59 4.39 -0.48 -8.86
N ARG A 60 4.03 -1.26 -9.87
CA ARG A 60 2.97 -0.93 -10.83
C ARG A 60 2.08 -2.15 -11.04
N HIS A 61 0.79 -1.95 -10.79
CA HIS A 61 -0.25 -2.96 -11.00
C HIS A 61 0.08 -4.32 -10.40
N VAL A 62 0.65 -4.32 -9.19
CA VAL A 62 1.06 -5.56 -8.52
C VAL A 62 -0.16 -6.34 -8.08
N ASN A 63 -0.25 -7.57 -8.54
CA ASN A 63 -1.26 -8.53 -8.14
C ASN A 63 -0.58 -9.78 -7.57
N VAL A 64 -1.18 -10.37 -6.57
CA VAL A 64 -0.71 -11.63 -5.99
C VAL A 64 -1.86 -12.62 -5.90
N PHE A 65 -1.59 -13.82 -6.33
CA PHE A 65 -2.54 -14.94 -6.30
C PHE A 65 -1.94 -16.10 -5.50
N TYR A 66 -2.73 -16.73 -4.67
CA TYR A 66 -2.46 -18.02 -4.06
C TYR A 66 -3.44 -19.04 -4.63
N GLY A 67 -2.99 -19.83 -5.60
CA GLY A 67 -3.88 -20.64 -6.40
C GLY A 67 -4.96 -19.77 -7.05
N ASP A 68 -6.22 -20.03 -6.78
CA ASP A 68 -7.35 -19.26 -7.31
C ASP A 68 -7.70 -18.00 -6.49
N LYS A 69 -7.08 -17.83 -5.33
CA LYS A 69 -7.35 -16.68 -4.47
C LYS A 69 -6.54 -15.46 -4.88
N HIS A 70 -7.22 -14.40 -5.31
CA HIS A 70 -6.63 -13.09 -5.57
C HIS A 70 -6.41 -12.33 -4.25
N ALA A 71 -5.20 -12.34 -3.75
CA ALA A 71 -4.85 -11.82 -2.42
C ALA A 71 -4.50 -10.32 -2.44
N ILE A 72 -3.80 -9.85 -3.47
CA ILE A 72 -3.41 -8.46 -3.68
C ILE A 72 -3.91 -8.02 -5.05
N ARG A 73 -4.53 -6.85 -5.13
CA ARG A 73 -5.16 -6.34 -6.35
C ARG A 73 -4.62 -4.96 -6.71
N GLU A 74 -4.00 -4.86 -7.88
CA GLU A 74 -3.65 -3.60 -8.54
C GLU A 74 -2.91 -2.58 -7.66
N VAL A 75 -1.95 -3.04 -6.87
CA VAL A 75 -1.20 -2.13 -5.99
C VAL A 75 -0.12 -1.42 -6.77
N SER A 76 -0.15 -0.09 -6.73
CA SER A 76 0.86 0.78 -7.32
C SER A 76 1.34 1.78 -6.29
N LEU A 77 2.64 1.84 -6.06
CA LEU A 77 3.27 2.80 -5.14
C LEU A 77 4.76 2.92 -5.41
N ASP A 78 5.33 4.00 -4.96
CA ASP A 78 6.77 4.26 -4.99
C ASP A 78 7.34 4.31 -3.58
N ILE A 79 8.58 3.85 -3.44
CA ILE A 79 9.37 3.99 -2.22
C ILE A 79 10.59 4.83 -2.55
N ALA A 80 10.69 5.99 -1.93
CA ALA A 80 11.85 6.88 -2.10
C ALA A 80 13.08 6.33 -1.38
N ARG A 81 14.24 6.85 -1.74
CA ARG A 81 15.49 6.57 -1.03
C ARG A 81 15.40 7.09 0.41
N ASN A 82 15.93 6.32 1.35
CA ASN A 82 15.99 6.69 2.77
C ASN A 82 14.63 7.06 3.39
N GLN A 83 13.57 6.46 2.87
CA GLN A 83 12.20 6.69 3.34
C GLN A 83 11.64 5.43 4.00
N VAL A 84 10.86 5.62 5.04
CA VAL A 84 10.09 4.56 5.71
C VAL A 84 8.63 4.66 5.30
N ILE A 85 8.07 3.53 4.87
CA ILE A 85 6.64 3.39 4.59
C ILE A 85 6.04 2.43 5.61
N ALA A 86 4.95 2.84 6.25
CA ALA A 86 4.16 1.97 7.09
C ALA A 86 2.88 1.54 6.38
N MET A 87 2.58 0.24 6.47
CA MET A 87 1.35 -0.34 5.95
C MET A 87 0.42 -0.65 7.11
N ILE A 88 -0.74 -0.01 7.12
CA ILE A 88 -1.73 -0.14 8.17
C ILE A 88 -3.01 -0.72 7.60
N GLY A 89 -3.57 -1.68 8.29
CA GLY A 89 -4.83 -2.29 7.91
C GLY A 89 -5.16 -3.48 8.80
N PRO A 90 -6.38 -4.02 8.71
CA PRO A 90 -6.80 -5.17 9.51
C PRO A 90 -5.99 -6.42 9.19
N SER A 91 -6.00 -7.38 10.11
CA SER A 91 -5.36 -8.67 9.90
C SER A 91 -5.94 -9.36 8.67
N GLY A 92 -5.09 -9.96 7.85
CA GLY A 92 -5.50 -10.68 6.64
C GLY A 92 -5.80 -9.80 5.42
N CYS A 93 -5.53 -8.48 5.46
CA CYS A 93 -5.76 -7.60 4.30
C CYS A 93 -4.65 -7.64 3.23
N GLY A 94 -3.57 -8.39 3.45
CA GLY A 94 -2.51 -8.58 2.46
C GLY A 94 -1.20 -7.82 2.71
N LYS A 95 -1.04 -7.13 3.83
CA LYS A 95 0.19 -6.37 4.15
C LYS A 95 1.46 -7.21 4.05
N SER A 96 1.48 -8.34 4.75
CA SER A 96 2.64 -9.25 4.74
C SER A 96 2.86 -9.89 3.37
N THR A 97 1.79 -10.19 2.65
CA THR A 97 1.86 -10.72 1.29
C THR A 97 2.54 -9.72 0.35
N PHE A 98 2.18 -8.45 0.45
CA PHE A 98 2.80 -7.40 -0.36
C PHE A 98 4.28 -7.18 -0.02
N ILE A 99 4.63 -7.12 1.27
CA ILE A 99 6.04 -6.97 1.69
C ILE A 99 6.89 -8.13 1.16
N ARG A 100 6.36 -9.35 1.17
CA ARG A 100 7.06 -10.52 0.61
C ARG A 100 7.25 -10.47 -0.91
N CYS A 101 6.47 -9.67 -1.64
CA CYS A 101 6.71 -9.44 -3.06
C CYS A 101 7.98 -8.63 -3.29
N LEU A 102 8.29 -7.68 -2.42
CA LEU A 102 9.41 -6.74 -2.59
C LEU A 102 10.79 -7.41 -2.46
N ASN A 103 10.85 -8.59 -1.86
CA ASN A 103 12.06 -9.39 -1.71
C ASN A 103 11.94 -10.80 -2.30
N ARG A 104 10.91 -11.05 -3.10
CA ARG A 104 10.63 -12.34 -3.75
C ARG A 104 10.39 -13.52 -2.81
N MET A 105 10.12 -13.29 -1.53
CA MET A 105 9.82 -14.37 -0.60
C MET A 105 8.54 -15.15 -0.95
N ASN A 106 7.65 -14.57 -1.74
CA ASN A 106 6.47 -15.27 -2.23
C ASN A 106 6.80 -16.41 -3.21
N ASP A 107 7.96 -16.38 -3.84
CA ASP A 107 8.40 -17.44 -4.77
C ASP A 107 8.64 -18.78 -4.08
N THR A 108 8.84 -18.77 -2.76
CA THR A 108 8.98 -19.98 -1.95
C THR A 108 7.63 -20.65 -1.61
N ILE A 109 6.53 -19.99 -1.91
CA ILE A 109 5.18 -20.48 -1.61
C ILE A 109 4.62 -21.16 -2.85
N GLU A 110 4.34 -22.46 -2.74
CA GLU A 110 3.74 -23.21 -3.82
C GLU A 110 2.38 -22.63 -4.22
N GLY A 111 2.16 -22.48 -5.53
CA GLY A 111 0.95 -21.88 -6.07
C GLY A 111 0.84 -20.37 -5.92
N CYS A 112 1.86 -19.70 -5.42
CA CYS A 112 1.90 -18.24 -5.41
C CYS A 112 2.34 -17.70 -6.77
N ARG A 113 1.58 -16.73 -7.29
CA ARG A 113 1.89 -16.04 -8.53
C ARG A 113 1.81 -14.54 -8.32
N VAL A 114 2.87 -13.84 -8.68
CA VAL A 114 2.96 -12.38 -8.68
C VAL A 114 2.93 -11.88 -10.11
N THR A 115 2.13 -10.86 -10.38
CA THR A 115 2.07 -10.15 -11.66
C THR A 115 2.14 -8.65 -11.43
N GLY A 116 2.43 -7.90 -12.47
CA GLY A 116 2.74 -6.47 -12.38
C GLY A 116 4.24 -6.27 -12.45
N GLU A 117 4.68 -5.06 -12.22
CA GLU A 117 6.08 -4.66 -12.30
C GLU A 117 6.58 -4.18 -10.95
N ILE A 118 7.73 -4.69 -10.52
CA ILE A 118 8.42 -4.21 -9.32
C ILE A 118 9.88 -3.94 -9.70
N VAL A 119 10.23 -2.67 -9.78
CA VAL A 119 11.57 -2.21 -10.19
C VAL A 119 12.32 -1.69 -8.97
N LEU A 120 13.50 -2.24 -8.71
CA LEU A 120 14.44 -1.80 -7.68
C LEU A 120 15.70 -1.25 -8.35
N ASP A 121 16.03 0.00 -8.06
CA ASP A 121 17.19 0.68 -8.64
C ASP A 121 17.31 0.50 -10.18
N GLY A 122 16.17 0.54 -10.88
CA GLY A 122 16.08 0.42 -12.33
C GLY A 122 16.06 -1.00 -12.88
N GLN A 123 16.01 -2.02 -12.03
CA GLN A 123 15.92 -3.41 -12.44
C GLN A 123 14.59 -4.02 -11.98
N ASP A 124 13.86 -4.61 -12.92
CA ASP A 124 12.67 -5.39 -12.59
C ASP A 124 13.10 -6.66 -11.85
N ILE A 125 12.63 -6.82 -10.63
CA ILE A 125 13.00 -7.98 -9.81
C ILE A 125 12.25 -9.26 -10.19
N TYR A 126 11.22 -9.17 -11.05
CA TYR A 126 10.44 -10.31 -11.54
C TYR A 126 10.67 -10.61 -13.03
N ALA A 127 11.56 -9.87 -13.69
CA ALA A 127 11.95 -10.13 -15.07
C ALA A 127 12.71 -11.46 -15.27
#